data_12595e4b679bf5b22d5db7b964d19453
#
_entry.id   12595e4b679bf5b22d5db7b964d19453
#
_cell.length_a   1.000
_cell.length_b   1.000
_cell.length_c   1.000
_cell.angle_alpha   90.00
_cell.angle_beta   90.00
_cell.angle_gamma   90.00
#
_symmetry.space_group_name_H-M   'P 1'
#
loop_
_entity.id
_entity.type
_entity.pdbx_description
1 polymer ?
#
loop_
_entity_poly.entity_id
_entity_poly.type
_entity_poly.pdbx_seq_one_letter_code
_entity_poly.pdbx_strand_id
1 'polypeptide(L)'
;MVKIIMHGCNGHMGQVISGIVEKDPDAEIVAGIDIADQGKNSYPVFTDIDACQVEADAIVDFSSAKATDKLLEYSAARQIPVVLCSTGLSEEQLAKVEETSKKVAVLKSANMSLGINTLLKLVQDAAKVLATAGFDMEIVEKHHRLKVDAPSGTALALADS
;
A
#
# COMPACT_ATOMS: atom_id res chain seq x y z
N MET A 1 -0.76 -20.09 -9.52
CA MET A 1 -1.71 -19.24 -8.78
C MET A 1 -0.93 -18.59 -7.65
N VAL A 2 -0.93 -17.25 -7.60
CA VAL A 2 -0.20 -16.46 -6.59
C VAL A 2 -1.03 -16.43 -5.30
N LYS A 3 -0.42 -16.82 -4.18
CA LYS A 3 -1.05 -16.82 -2.86
C LYS A 3 -0.82 -15.49 -2.14
N ILE A 4 -1.89 -14.82 -1.75
CA ILE A 4 -1.85 -13.49 -1.18
C ILE A 4 -2.35 -13.50 0.26
N ILE A 5 -1.61 -12.85 1.17
CA ILE A 5 -2.14 -12.39 2.46
C ILE A 5 -2.67 -10.97 2.28
N MET A 6 -3.96 -10.75 2.56
CA MET A 6 -4.58 -9.43 2.48
C MET A 6 -4.56 -8.74 3.84
N HIS A 7 -3.69 -7.76 4.04
CA HIS A 7 -3.60 -6.97 5.27
C HIS A 7 -4.50 -5.73 5.18
N GLY A 8 -5.40 -5.55 6.15
CA GLY A 8 -6.51 -4.60 6.08
C GLY A 8 -7.70 -5.14 5.29
N CYS A 9 -7.95 -6.45 5.38
CA CYS A 9 -8.92 -7.16 4.54
C CYS A 9 -10.37 -6.71 4.72
N ASN A 10 -10.77 -6.18 5.88
CA ASN A 10 -12.13 -5.69 6.14
C ASN A 10 -12.32 -4.21 5.76
N GLY A 11 -11.23 -3.50 5.45
CA GLY A 11 -11.27 -2.13 4.96
C GLY A 11 -11.87 -2.02 3.55
N HIS A 12 -12.20 -0.79 3.13
CA HIS A 12 -12.80 -0.56 1.81
C HIS A 12 -11.93 -1.14 0.68
N MET A 13 -10.63 -0.84 0.65
CA MET A 13 -9.71 -1.35 -0.38
C MET A 13 -9.49 -2.86 -0.27
N GLY A 14 -9.42 -3.40 0.96
CA GLY A 14 -9.32 -4.84 1.19
C GLY A 14 -10.48 -5.60 0.54
N GLN A 15 -11.70 -5.12 0.70
CA GLN A 15 -12.89 -5.73 0.10
C GLN A 15 -12.91 -5.58 -1.43
N VAL A 16 -12.47 -4.44 -1.97
CA VAL A 16 -12.35 -4.25 -3.43
C VAL A 16 -11.35 -5.23 -4.02
N ILE A 17 -10.18 -5.38 -3.40
CA ILE A 17 -9.13 -6.29 -3.85
C ILE A 17 -9.58 -7.74 -3.72
N SER A 18 -10.25 -8.10 -2.63
CA SER A 18 -10.82 -9.44 -2.47
C SER A 18 -11.78 -9.79 -3.60
N GLY A 19 -12.66 -8.86 -3.98
CA GLY A 19 -13.58 -9.07 -5.11
C GLY A 19 -12.92 -9.07 -6.50
N ILE A 20 -11.72 -8.50 -6.64
CA ILE A 20 -10.91 -8.60 -7.87
C ILE A 20 -10.24 -9.97 -7.93
N VAL A 21 -9.56 -10.37 -6.85
CA VAL A 21 -8.83 -11.64 -6.77
C VAL A 21 -9.76 -12.84 -6.89
N GLU A 22 -10.98 -12.76 -6.34
CA GLU A 22 -11.99 -13.83 -6.49
C GLU A 22 -12.31 -14.18 -7.95
N LYS A 23 -12.11 -13.22 -8.87
CA LYS A 23 -12.37 -13.38 -10.31
C LYS A 23 -11.10 -13.68 -11.12
N ASP A 24 -9.95 -13.67 -10.49
CA ASP A 24 -8.67 -13.86 -11.14
C ASP A 24 -8.23 -15.34 -10.99
N PRO A 25 -8.10 -16.10 -12.10
CA PRO A 25 -7.70 -17.50 -12.04
C PRO A 25 -6.22 -17.70 -11.63
N ASP A 26 -5.42 -16.63 -11.68
CA ASP A 26 -3.98 -16.69 -11.41
C ASP A 26 -3.61 -16.25 -9.99
N ALA A 27 -4.58 -15.80 -9.17
CA ALA A 27 -4.37 -15.34 -7.80
C ALA A 27 -5.43 -15.88 -6.83
N GLU A 28 -5.06 -16.02 -5.56
CA GLU A 28 -5.98 -16.34 -4.47
C GLU A 28 -5.58 -15.62 -3.17
N ILE A 29 -6.55 -15.18 -2.37
CA ILE A 29 -6.29 -14.74 -1.01
C ILE A 29 -6.38 -15.94 -0.08
N VAL A 30 -5.26 -16.30 0.53
CA VAL A 30 -5.15 -17.45 1.43
C VAL A 30 -5.38 -17.09 2.89
N ALA A 31 -5.22 -15.83 3.25
CA ALA A 31 -5.48 -15.31 4.60
C ALA A 31 -5.72 -13.81 4.57
N GLY A 32 -6.53 -13.32 5.50
CA GLY A 32 -6.69 -11.90 5.81
C GLY A 32 -6.11 -11.54 7.17
N ILE A 33 -5.64 -10.31 7.31
CA ILE A 33 -5.23 -9.74 8.60
C ILE A 33 -6.03 -8.46 8.81
N ASP A 34 -6.67 -8.34 9.98
CA ASP A 34 -7.37 -7.11 10.36
C ASP A 34 -7.54 -7.04 11.88
N ILE A 35 -7.99 -5.92 12.41
CA ILE A 35 -8.22 -5.71 13.86
C ILE A 35 -9.33 -6.61 14.44
N ALA A 36 -10.22 -7.12 13.61
CA ALA A 36 -11.29 -8.03 13.99
C ALA A 36 -11.68 -8.92 12.80
N ASP A 37 -12.11 -10.15 13.06
CA ASP A 37 -12.80 -10.96 12.06
C ASP A 37 -14.28 -10.54 12.01
N GLN A 38 -14.73 -10.05 10.86
CA GLN A 38 -16.11 -9.63 10.64
C GLN A 38 -16.97 -10.70 9.95
N GLY A 39 -16.42 -11.88 9.70
CA GLY A 39 -17.11 -12.97 9.01
C GLY A 39 -17.55 -12.67 7.57
N LYS A 40 -16.89 -11.69 6.91
CA LYS A 40 -17.25 -11.25 5.56
C LYS A 40 -16.44 -11.91 4.46
N ASN A 41 -15.28 -12.49 4.82
CA ASN A 41 -14.32 -13.02 3.87
C ASN A 41 -14.45 -14.53 3.72
N SER A 42 -14.20 -15.05 2.54
CA SER A 42 -14.20 -16.49 2.24
C SER A 42 -12.94 -17.23 2.74
N TYR A 43 -11.95 -16.47 3.19
CA TYR A 43 -10.67 -16.95 3.71
C TYR A 43 -10.55 -16.65 5.22
N PRO A 44 -9.68 -17.37 5.96
CA PRO A 44 -9.49 -17.12 7.39
C PRO A 44 -8.93 -15.74 7.66
N VAL A 45 -9.42 -15.07 8.69
CA VAL A 45 -8.97 -13.74 9.13
C VAL A 45 -8.30 -13.84 10.50
N PHE A 46 -7.08 -13.33 10.58
CA PHE A 46 -6.29 -13.27 11.82
C PHE A 46 -6.28 -11.86 12.37
N THR A 47 -6.46 -11.72 13.68
CA THR A 47 -6.38 -10.43 14.37
C THR A 47 -4.97 -10.07 14.82
N ASP A 48 -4.07 -11.04 14.76
CA ASP A 48 -2.64 -10.88 15.00
C ASP A 48 -1.88 -11.51 13.82
N ILE A 49 -1.04 -10.72 13.16
CA ILE A 49 -0.27 -11.18 12.00
C ILE A 49 0.69 -12.33 12.37
N ASP A 50 1.24 -12.35 13.60
CA ASP A 50 2.13 -13.41 14.06
C ASP A 50 1.42 -14.76 14.22
N ALA A 51 0.10 -14.75 14.40
CA ALA A 51 -0.70 -15.96 14.44
C ALA A 51 -0.94 -16.56 13.04
N CYS A 52 -0.72 -15.77 11.97
CA CYS A 52 -0.88 -16.23 10.61
C CYS A 52 0.36 -17.03 10.16
N GLN A 53 0.26 -18.36 10.19
CA GLN A 53 1.32 -19.26 9.73
C GLN A 53 1.07 -19.80 8.30
N VAL A 54 0.14 -19.19 7.58
CA VAL A 54 -0.21 -19.56 6.21
C VAL A 54 0.95 -19.24 5.27
N GLU A 55 1.23 -20.16 4.33
CA GLU A 55 2.21 -19.92 3.26
C GLU A 55 1.61 -18.98 2.21
N ALA A 56 2.37 -17.98 1.82
CA ALA A 56 1.96 -17.00 0.81
C ALA A 56 3.17 -16.51 0.01
N ASP A 57 2.88 -16.07 -1.22
CA ASP A 57 3.89 -15.54 -2.15
C ASP A 57 4.04 -14.01 -2.00
N ALA A 58 3.03 -13.32 -1.49
CA ALA A 58 3.05 -11.88 -1.26
C ALA A 58 2.05 -11.44 -0.18
N ILE A 59 2.33 -10.29 0.44
CA ILE A 59 1.39 -9.57 1.29
C ILE A 59 0.98 -8.31 0.57
N VAL A 60 -0.33 -8.06 0.47
CA VAL A 60 -0.89 -6.80 -0.04
C VAL A 60 -1.47 -6.03 1.14
N ASP A 61 -0.91 -4.84 1.40
CA ASP A 61 -1.28 -4.03 2.57
C ASP A 61 -2.04 -2.77 2.19
N PHE A 62 -3.26 -2.67 2.69
CA PHE A 62 -4.10 -1.48 2.71
C PHE A 62 -4.66 -1.23 4.12
N SER A 63 -3.82 -1.37 5.13
CA SER A 63 -4.21 -1.18 6.52
C SER A 63 -3.98 0.27 7.01
N SER A 64 -3.09 0.46 7.94
CA SER A 64 -2.74 1.78 8.47
C SER A 64 -1.28 1.84 8.91
N ALA A 65 -0.72 3.04 9.02
CA ALA A 65 0.64 3.27 9.48
C ALA A 65 0.93 2.58 10.84
N LYS A 66 -0.07 2.47 11.72
CA LYS A 66 0.08 1.82 13.03
C LYS A 66 0.44 0.33 12.95
N ALA A 67 0.06 -0.33 11.87
CA ALA A 67 0.33 -1.76 11.69
C ALA A 67 1.61 -2.04 10.89
N THR A 68 2.21 -1.01 10.28
CA THR A 68 3.32 -1.15 9.34
C THR A 68 4.56 -1.77 9.98
N ASP A 69 4.92 -1.38 11.19
CA ASP A 69 6.13 -1.89 11.86
C ASP A 69 6.10 -3.42 12.01
N LYS A 70 4.97 -3.92 12.50
CA LYS A 70 4.77 -5.35 12.71
C LYS A 70 4.66 -6.12 11.39
N LEU A 71 4.03 -5.53 10.38
CA LEU A 71 3.97 -6.08 9.03
C LEU A 71 5.37 -6.26 8.44
N LEU A 72 6.24 -5.25 8.55
CA LEU A 72 7.59 -5.30 8.01
C LEU A 72 8.45 -6.34 8.73
N GLU A 73 8.33 -6.46 10.05
CA GLU A 73 9.00 -7.49 10.85
C GLU A 73 8.57 -8.91 10.41
N TYR A 74 7.28 -9.13 10.28
CA TYR A 74 6.70 -10.39 9.83
C TYR A 74 7.16 -10.74 8.41
N SER A 75 7.09 -9.79 7.48
CA SER A 75 7.54 -9.96 6.10
C SER A 75 9.02 -10.36 6.04
N ALA A 76 9.90 -9.64 6.74
CA ALA A 76 11.32 -9.92 6.77
C ALA A 76 11.63 -11.29 7.41
N ALA A 77 10.96 -11.65 8.50
CA ALA A 77 11.14 -12.93 9.18
C ALA A 77 10.68 -14.13 8.33
N ARG A 78 9.59 -13.96 7.60
CA ARG A 78 9.00 -15.01 6.75
C ARG A 78 9.51 -14.99 5.30
N GLN A 79 10.30 -13.97 4.92
CA GLN A 79 10.78 -13.73 3.55
C GLN A 79 9.64 -13.62 2.53
N ILE A 80 8.51 -13.01 2.94
CA ILE A 80 7.35 -12.82 2.07
C ILE A 80 7.35 -11.38 1.55
N PRO A 81 7.41 -11.14 0.23
CA PRO A 81 7.34 -9.82 -0.39
C PRO A 81 6.10 -9.02 0.02
N VAL A 82 6.24 -7.68 0.09
CA VAL A 82 5.14 -6.78 0.49
C VAL A 82 4.85 -5.73 -0.58
N VAL A 83 3.57 -5.58 -0.89
CA VAL A 83 3.01 -4.41 -1.58
C VAL A 83 2.41 -3.50 -0.51
N LEU A 84 3.16 -2.46 -0.11
CA LEU A 84 2.84 -1.56 0.99
C LEU A 84 2.12 -0.31 0.47
N CYS A 85 0.81 -0.22 0.70
CA CYS A 85 -0.04 0.89 0.25
C CYS A 85 -0.55 1.76 1.42
N SER A 86 -0.18 1.45 2.66
CA SER A 86 -0.46 2.32 3.80
C SER A 86 0.22 3.68 3.65
N THR A 87 -0.51 4.75 3.95
CA THR A 87 -0.04 6.13 3.88
C THR A 87 0.20 6.71 5.27
N GLY A 88 0.86 7.88 5.36
CA GLY A 88 1.11 8.56 6.64
C GLY A 88 2.17 7.87 7.49
N LEU A 89 3.15 7.23 6.89
CA LEU A 89 4.28 6.63 7.59
C LEU A 89 5.19 7.71 8.16
N SER A 90 5.73 7.50 9.36
CA SER A 90 6.76 8.36 9.96
C SER A 90 8.11 8.16 9.26
N GLU A 91 9.06 9.07 9.54
CA GLU A 91 10.43 8.94 9.03
C GLU A 91 11.11 7.65 9.50
N GLU A 92 10.87 7.26 10.76
CA GLU A 92 11.38 6.01 11.31
C GLU A 92 10.80 4.79 10.59
N GLN A 93 9.50 4.85 10.25
CA GLN A 93 8.84 3.80 9.48
C GLN A 93 9.35 3.73 8.04
N LEU A 94 9.62 4.87 7.41
CA LEU A 94 10.24 4.93 6.08
C LEU A 94 11.65 4.33 6.09
N ALA A 95 12.46 4.65 7.11
CA ALA A 95 13.77 4.02 7.29
C ALA A 95 13.66 2.50 7.48
N LYS A 96 12.65 2.04 8.23
CA LYS A 96 12.38 0.60 8.43
C LYS A 96 11.94 -0.09 7.14
N VAL A 97 11.17 0.59 6.29
CA VAL A 97 10.83 0.09 4.94
C VAL A 97 12.11 -0.13 4.13
N GLU A 98 13.02 0.84 4.13
CA GLU A 98 14.30 0.73 3.41
C GLU A 98 15.15 -0.43 3.95
N GLU A 99 15.28 -0.57 5.27
CA GLU A 99 16.02 -1.69 5.87
C GLU A 99 15.38 -3.06 5.56
N THR A 100 14.05 -3.12 5.53
CA THR A 100 13.30 -4.33 5.17
C THR A 100 13.51 -4.68 3.71
N SER A 101 13.54 -3.68 2.82
CA SER A 101 13.74 -3.89 1.38
C SER A 101 15.10 -4.51 1.00
N LYS A 102 16.08 -4.42 1.90
CA LYS A 102 17.38 -5.11 1.76
C LYS A 102 17.30 -6.62 2.03
N LYS A 103 16.22 -7.07 2.68
CA LYS A 103 16.01 -8.48 3.09
C LYS A 103 14.95 -9.18 2.26
N VAL A 104 13.91 -8.46 1.86
CA VAL A 104 12.76 -8.97 1.10
C VAL A 104 12.25 -7.88 0.15
N ALA A 105 11.67 -8.24 -0.97
CA ALA A 105 11.15 -7.26 -1.92
C ALA A 105 9.98 -6.46 -1.30
N VAL A 106 10.06 -5.13 -1.37
CA VAL A 106 9.02 -4.21 -0.91
C VAL A 106 8.68 -3.24 -2.03
N LEU A 107 7.43 -3.27 -2.49
CA LEU A 107 6.86 -2.25 -3.37
C LEU A 107 6.04 -1.27 -2.52
N LYS A 108 6.57 -0.07 -2.30
CA LYS A 108 5.82 1.01 -1.61
C LYS A 108 5.14 1.92 -2.63
N SER A 109 3.84 2.10 -2.53
CA SER A 109 3.10 3.03 -3.39
C SER A 109 1.91 3.64 -2.66
N ALA A 110 1.85 4.97 -2.65
CA ALA A 110 0.72 5.72 -2.08
C ALA A 110 -0.55 5.64 -2.95
N ASN A 111 -0.41 5.27 -4.23
CA ASN A 111 -1.53 5.22 -5.16
C ASN A 111 -1.25 4.21 -6.29
N MET A 112 -2.15 3.26 -6.47
CA MET A 112 -2.07 2.20 -7.49
C MET A 112 -2.86 2.53 -8.76
N SER A 113 -3.43 3.75 -8.87
CA SER A 113 -4.16 4.18 -10.07
C SER A 113 -3.22 4.35 -11.26
N LEU A 114 -3.54 3.71 -12.37
CA LEU A 114 -2.82 3.89 -13.64
C LEU A 114 -2.78 5.37 -14.05
N GLY A 115 -3.91 6.08 -13.90
CA GLY A 115 -3.99 7.52 -14.22
C GLY A 115 -3.06 8.38 -13.38
N ILE A 116 -3.02 8.15 -12.06
CA ILE A 116 -2.13 8.89 -11.15
C ILE A 116 -0.66 8.58 -11.46
N ASN A 117 -0.30 7.31 -11.66
CA ASN A 117 1.08 6.95 -11.98
C ASN A 117 1.53 7.48 -13.36
N THR A 118 0.62 7.55 -14.33
CA THR A 118 0.89 8.24 -15.61
C THR A 118 1.10 9.74 -15.39
N LEU A 119 0.27 10.37 -14.55
CA LEU A 119 0.38 11.80 -14.24
C LEU A 119 1.69 12.14 -13.54
N LEU A 120 2.15 11.31 -12.58
CA LEU A 120 3.47 11.46 -11.93
C LEU A 120 4.58 11.56 -12.99
N LYS A 121 4.59 10.66 -13.96
CA LYS A 121 5.60 10.68 -15.04
C LYS A 121 5.50 11.93 -15.91
N LEU A 122 4.29 12.34 -16.27
CA LEU A 122 4.08 13.54 -17.10
C LEU A 122 4.51 14.82 -16.35
N VAL A 123 4.21 14.92 -15.05
CA VAL A 123 4.62 16.06 -14.21
C VAL A 123 6.13 16.14 -14.09
N GLN A 124 6.82 15.01 -13.86
CA GLN A 124 8.28 14.96 -13.86
C GLN A 124 8.90 15.51 -15.15
N ASP A 125 8.39 15.07 -16.29
CA ASP A 125 8.93 15.46 -17.60
C ASP A 125 8.62 16.93 -17.89
N ALA A 126 7.43 17.44 -17.53
CA ALA A 126 7.08 18.84 -17.66
C ALA A 126 7.91 19.74 -16.71
N ALA A 127 8.07 19.35 -15.45
CA ALA A 127 8.81 20.11 -14.44
C ALA A 127 10.28 20.31 -14.84
N LYS A 128 10.94 19.32 -15.40
CA LYS A 128 12.33 19.43 -15.88
C LYS A 128 12.52 20.51 -16.91
N VAL A 129 11.54 20.73 -17.77
CA VAL A 129 11.60 21.76 -18.83
C VAL A 129 11.14 23.11 -18.30
N LEU A 130 10.00 23.15 -17.61
CA LEU A 130 9.36 24.41 -17.22
C LEU A 130 10.11 25.10 -16.06
N ALA A 131 10.58 24.36 -15.06
CA ALA A 131 11.35 24.95 -13.96
C ALA A 131 12.64 25.61 -14.44
N THR A 132 13.35 25.00 -15.40
CA THR A 132 14.56 25.62 -16.00
C THR A 132 14.24 26.85 -16.83
N ALA A 133 13.01 26.99 -17.32
CA ALA A 133 12.53 28.16 -18.06
C ALA A 133 11.94 29.24 -17.14
N GLY A 134 12.00 29.08 -15.81
CA GLY A 134 11.56 30.07 -14.81
C GLY A 134 10.05 30.06 -14.53
N PHE A 135 9.36 28.95 -14.81
CA PHE A 135 7.96 28.81 -14.41
C PHE A 135 7.84 28.37 -12.95
N ASP A 136 6.92 28.99 -12.22
CA ASP A 136 6.50 28.54 -10.89
C ASP A 136 5.52 27.37 -11.01
N MET A 137 5.55 26.48 -10.02
CA MET A 137 4.66 25.31 -9.97
C MET A 137 3.94 25.26 -8.64
N GLU A 138 2.63 25.04 -8.69
CA GLU A 138 1.78 24.90 -7.51
C GLU A 138 0.93 23.65 -7.62
N ILE A 139 0.67 22.99 -6.47
CA ILE A 139 -0.26 21.86 -6.38
C ILE A 139 -1.47 22.31 -5.56
N VAL A 140 -2.65 22.24 -6.17
CA VAL A 140 -3.93 22.48 -5.50
C VAL A 140 -4.74 21.21 -5.52
N GLU A 141 -5.10 20.72 -4.34
CA GLU A 141 -5.94 19.52 -4.22
C GLU A 141 -7.32 19.84 -3.61
N LYS A 142 -8.32 19.09 -4.04
CA LYS A 142 -9.67 19.16 -3.49
C LYS A 142 -10.19 17.76 -3.23
N HIS A 143 -10.71 17.54 -2.03
CA HIS A 143 -11.26 16.28 -1.61
C HIS A 143 -12.62 16.44 -0.93
N HIS A 144 -13.34 15.35 -0.77
CA HIS A 144 -14.56 15.30 0.00
C HIS A 144 -14.28 15.57 1.50
N ARG A 145 -15.28 16.04 2.22
CA ARG A 145 -15.20 16.44 3.65
C ARG A 145 -14.75 15.35 4.62
N LEU A 146 -14.80 14.09 4.22
CA LEU A 146 -14.42 12.93 5.06
C LEU A 146 -12.94 12.53 4.89
N LYS A 147 -12.16 13.26 4.07
CA LYS A 147 -10.73 12.99 3.94
C LYS A 147 -10.00 13.42 5.21
N VAL A 148 -9.19 12.51 5.75
CA VAL A 148 -8.56 12.68 7.07
C VAL A 148 -7.18 13.32 6.94
N ASP A 149 -6.43 12.96 5.90
CA ASP A 149 -5.06 13.43 5.66
C ASP A 149 -5.04 14.63 4.69
N ALA A 150 -4.26 15.64 5.02
CA ALA A 150 -3.92 16.78 4.16
C ALA A 150 -2.49 17.25 4.50
N PRO A 151 -1.58 17.41 3.51
CA PRO A 151 -1.73 17.04 2.11
C PRO A 151 -1.98 15.53 1.93
N SER A 152 -2.67 15.15 0.84
CA SER A 152 -2.89 13.74 0.55
C SER A 152 -1.59 13.03 0.15
N GLY A 153 -1.51 11.71 0.36
CA GLY A 153 -0.36 10.93 -0.10
C GLY A 153 -0.11 11.06 -1.61
N THR A 154 -1.16 11.28 -2.41
CA THR A 154 -1.04 11.53 -3.85
C THR A 154 -0.45 12.92 -4.14
N ALA A 155 -0.87 13.95 -3.40
CA ALA A 155 -0.31 15.29 -3.56
C ALA A 155 1.17 15.34 -3.17
N LEU A 156 1.54 14.66 -2.07
CA LEU A 156 2.94 14.52 -1.67
C LEU A 156 3.76 13.78 -2.74
N ALA A 157 3.25 12.67 -3.27
CA ALA A 157 3.92 11.94 -4.34
C ALA A 157 4.12 12.75 -5.62
N LEU A 158 3.16 13.65 -5.96
CA LEU A 158 3.30 14.59 -7.07
C LEU A 158 4.33 15.67 -6.79
N ALA A 159 4.45 16.14 -5.54
CA ALA A 159 5.43 17.13 -5.15
C ALA A 159 6.86 16.57 -5.12
N ASP A 160 7.00 15.31 -4.74
CA ASP A 160 8.30 14.61 -4.65
C ASP A 160 8.79 14.11 -6.02
N SER A 161 7.92 14.06 -7.03
CA SER A 161 8.25 13.56 -8.36
C SER A 161 8.96 14.60 -9.22
#